data_5df054a740eb54201b2daabe1027b005
#
_entry.id   5df054a740eb54201b2daabe1027b005
#
_cell.length_a   1.000
_cell.length_b   1.000
_cell.length_c   1.000
_cell.angle_alpha   90.00
_cell.angle_beta   90.00
_cell.angle_gamma   90.00
#
_symmetry.space_group_name_H-M   'P 1'
#
loop_
_entity.id
_entity.type
_entity.pdbx_description
1 polymer ?
#
loop_
_entity_poly.entity_id
_entity_poly.type
_entity_poly.pdbx_seq_one_letter_code
_entity_poly.pdbx_strand_id
1 'polypeptide(L)'
;GRVVLQGMNGGWLYLDQERLKAVADALDDAGLADGDLFLKHDAQDKIKQLGKTVAWKVDNDSRDFYSRLRTAAVPERLPLPPELATILRPYQKTGVDFLADRCQCGAGTILADDMGLGKTLQVLAMLTAWKQHVVATGAPFRVLVLCPASVIAVWLQQVRQFCPQLTAIAILGDRTTRASLLQQKGVDLFVTHYNLARIDSDLLTAERFTFVILDEAQAIKNPQAETTRAVKNLQREHSLALTGTPLENRLLDLWSIMDFLNPGYLGDGQDFQQAGLSPDGLTRLSRRLAPVMLRRTKELVAPELPPRTEQLIPVEMDAEQQAFYDHILVQARQALSDQGPAAVLASLTRLRQACCSPELIRPAAREISSAKLTALLDNVTELGASGHSALVFSQFTSMLDIIARALTERGIVYFTITGETPVARRQELVQQFTDCAEPAVFLLSLKAAGAGLTLTKADYVFLFDPWWNPAVERQAIDRTHRIGQDKAVFAYRLITNNTVEEKVLALIQQKRELFDRVMDGAAEWAPETHFSLAELRSLLE
;
A
#
# COMPACT_ATOMS: atom_id res chain seq x y z
N GLY A 1 -17.84 -31.87 -28.53
CA GLY A 1 -17.46 -31.60 -29.89
C GLY A 1 -15.95 -31.78 -30.03
N ARG A 2 -15.49 -32.26 -31.20
CA ARG A 2 -14.05 -32.36 -31.49
C ARG A 2 -13.61 -31.06 -32.17
N VAL A 3 -12.56 -30.43 -31.69
CA VAL A 3 -11.93 -29.27 -32.32
C VAL A 3 -10.71 -29.74 -33.10
N VAL A 4 -10.55 -29.21 -34.28
CA VAL A 4 -9.48 -29.60 -35.22
C VAL A 4 -8.60 -28.35 -35.39
N LEU A 5 -7.32 -28.45 -35.02
CA LEU A 5 -6.33 -27.40 -35.20
C LEU A 5 -5.35 -27.81 -36.31
N GLN A 6 -5.03 -26.89 -37.23
CA GLN A 6 -4.03 -27.12 -38.28
C GLN A 6 -2.66 -26.65 -37.78
N GLY A 7 -1.71 -27.55 -37.68
CA GLY A 7 -0.32 -27.23 -37.32
C GLY A 7 0.43 -26.58 -38.51
N MET A 8 1.45 -25.78 -38.20
CA MET A 8 2.29 -25.09 -39.20
C MET A 8 2.98 -26.03 -40.20
N ASN A 9 3.03 -27.33 -39.92
CA ASN A 9 3.60 -28.36 -40.80
C ASN A 9 2.54 -29.12 -41.64
N GLY A 10 1.32 -28.56 -41.76
CA GLY A 10 0.24 -29.17 -42.54
C GLY A 10 -0.46 -30.37 -41.89
N GLY A 11 -0.07 -30.75 -40.68
CA GLY A 11 -0.72 -31.80 -39.89
C GLY A 11 -1.97 -31.29 -39.17
N TRP A 12 -2.94 -32.21 -38.96
CA TRP A 12 -4.17 -31.91 -38.22
C TRP A 12 -4.09 -32.48 -36.80
N LEU A 13 -4.39 -31.67 -35.80
CA LEU A 13 -4.48 -32.07 -34.39
C LEU A 13 -5.96 -32.18 -33.97
N TYR A 14 -6.36 -33.35 -33.50
CA TYR A 14 -7.70 -33.62 -33.00
C TYR A 14 -7.68 -33.59 -31.49
N LEU A 15 -8.42 -32.66 -30.87
CA LEU A 15 -8.52 -32.54 -29.43
C LEU A 15 -9.97 -32.82 -28.97
N ASP A 16 -10.13 -33.59 -27.90
CA ASP A 16 -11.37 -33.69 -27.21
C ASP A 16 -11.60 -32.45 -26.31
N GLN A 17 -12.80 -32.30 -25.76
CA GLN A 17 -13.21 -31.12 -25.04
C GLN A 17 -12.41 -30.92 -23.74
N GLU A 18 -11.98 -32.00 -23.06
CA GLU A 18 -11.16 -31.92 -21.83
C GLU A 18 -9.73 -31.51 -22.18
N ARG A 19 -9.15 -32.05 -23.26
CA ARG A 19 -7.82 -31.66 -23.73
C ARG A 19 -7.78 -30.23 -24.26
N LEU A 20 -8.86 -29.77 -24.91
CA LEU A 20 -9.02 -28.38 -25.33
C LEU A 20 -9.06 -27.44 -24.14
N LYS A 21 -9.81 -27.78 -23.08
CA LYS A 21 -9.85 -27.01 -21.86
C LYS A 21 -8.47 -26.97 -21.20
N ALA A 22 -7.77 -28.09 -21.12
CA ALA A 22 -6.42 -28.13 -20.55
C ALA A 22 -5.38 -27.34 -21.39
N VAL A 23 -5.54 -27.30 -22.73
CA VAL A 23 -4.70 -26.43 -23.60
C VAL A 23 -5.08 -24.98 -23.46
N ALA A 24 -6.37 -24.64 -23.41
CA ALA A 24 -6.85 -23.29 -23.18
C ALA A 24 -6.39 -22.77 -21.80
N ASP A 25 -6.53 -23.57 -20.72
CA ASP A 25 -6.05 -23.24 -19.39
C ASP A 25 -4.53 -23.06 -19.36
N ALA A 26 -3.78 -23.87 -20.11
CA ALA A 26 -2.32 -23.74 -20.22
C ALA A 26 -1.90 -22.53 -21.05
N LEU A 27 -2.67 -22.14 -22.07
CA LEU A 27 -2.46 -20.95 -22.90
C LEU A 27 -2.84 -19.68 -22.12
N ASP A 28 -3.92 -19.70 -21.36
CA ASP A 28 -4.33 -18.63 -20.44
C ASP A 28 -3.32 -18.44 -19.30
N ASP A 29 -2.80 -19.53 -18.71
CA ASP A 29 -1.72 -19.48 -17.73
C ASP A 29 -0.43 -18.88 -18.33
N ALA A 30 -0.28 -18.93 -19.65
CA ALA A 30 0.84 -18.35 -20.37
C ALA A 30 0.64 -16.88 -20.77
N GLY A 31 -0.57 -16.32 -20.60
CA GLY A 31 -0.89 -14.93 -20.95
C GLY A 31 -0.92 -14.67 -22.45
N LEU A 32 -1.46 -15.61 -23.22
CA LEU A 32 -1.49 -15.56 -24.68
C LEU A 32 -2.90 -15.27 -25.19
N ALA A 33 -3.12 -14.04 -25.60
CA ALA A 33 -4.16 -13.66 -26.53
C ALA A 33 -3.48 -13.07 -27.78
N ASP A 34 -3.83 -13.62 -28.94
CA ASP A 34 -3.51 -13.18 -30.30
C ASP A 34 -2.04 -13.02 -30.76
N GLY A 35 -1.60 -13.97 -31.55
CA GLY A 35 -0.68 -13.80 -32.68
C GLY A 35 0.75 -14.32 -32.51
N ASP A 36 1.44 -14.13 -31.39
CA ASP A 36 2.80 -14.66 -31.19
C ASP A 36 2.95 -15.42 -29.87
N LEU A 37 3.19 -16.70 -29.99
CA LEU A 37 3.18 -17.67 -28.90
C LEU A 37 4.52 -17.70 -28.16
N PHE A 38 4.68 -16.88 -27.10
CA PHE A 38 5.77 -17.05 -26.12
C PHE A 38 5.27 -17.85 -24.92
N LEU A 39 5.53 -19.14 -24.85
CA LEU A 39 5.09 -20.00 -23.76
C LEU A 39 6.05 -19.97 -22.56
N LYS A 40 5.49 -19.73 -21.40
CA LYS A 40 6.15 -19.89 -20.11
C LYS A 40 6.42 -21.36 -19.79
N HIS A 41 7.43 -21.64 -18.99
CA HIS A 41 7.92 -22.99 -18.69
C HIS A 41 6.84 -23.92 -18.09
N ASP A 42 5.90 -23.39 -17.32
CA ASP A 42 4.75 -24.12 -16.74
C ASP A 42 3.80 -24.68 -17.78
N ALA A 43 3.54 -23.87 -18.81
CA ALA A 43 2.73 -24.29 -19.92
C ALA A 43 3.45 -25.37 -20.75
N GLN A 44 4.79 -25.31 -20.86
CA GLN A 44 5.56 -26.35 -21.56
C GLN A 44 5.46 -27.71 -20.88
N ASP A 45 5.50 -27.81 -19.55
CA ASP A 45 5.41 -29.09 -18.85
C ASP A 45 4.00 -29.69 -18.97
N LYS A 46 2.96 -28.85 -18.85
CA LYS A 46 1.58 -29.29 -19.10
C LYS A 46 1.35 -29.67 -20.57
N ILE A 47 1.93 -28.95 -21.52
CA ILE A 47 1.83 -29.24 -22.94
C ILE A 47 2.68 -30.45 -23.33
N LYS A 48 3.83 -30.68 -22.72
CA LYS A 48 4.59 -31.92 -22.84
C LYS A 48 3.82 -33.15 -22.34
N GLN A 49 2.96 -32.98 -21.32
CA GLN A 49 2.04 -34.03 -20.87
C GLN A 49 0.87 -34.26 -21.83
N LEU A 50 0.50 -33.25 -22.63
CA LEU A 50 -0.58 -33.34 -23.63
C LEU A 50 -0.19 -33.97 -24.97
N GLY A 51 1.09 -34.26 -25.19
CA GLY A 51 1.54 -35.00 -26.38
C GLY A 51 2.58 -34.31 -27.26
N LYS A 52 3.44 -35.10 -27.81
CA LYS A 52 4.74 -34.81 -28.44
C LYS A 52 4.77 -33.93 -29.70
N THR A 53 3.72 -33.18 -30.08
CA THR A 53 3.59 -32.75 -31.49
C THR A 53 3.47 -31.24 -31.71
N VAL A 54 3.70 -30.37 -30.71
CA VAL A 54 3.70 -28.93 -30.97
C VAL A 54 5.10 -28.37 -30.75
N ALA A 55 5.73 -27.85 -31.78
CA ALA A 55 7.02 -27.18 -31.69
C ALA A 55 6.80 -25.75 -31.25
N TRP A 56 7.16 -25.46 -30.02
CA TRP A 56 7.06 -24.13 -29.42
C TRP A 56 8.39 -23.39 -29.58
N LYS A 57 8.34 -22.15 -30.05
CA LYS A 57 9.49 -21.27 -30.07
C LYS A 57 9.40 -20.38 -28.82
N VAL A 58 10.15 -20.69 -27.78
CA VAL A 58 10.37 -19.82 -26.65
C VAL A 58 11.72 -19.18 -26.86
N ASP A 59 11.81 -17.85 -26.69
CA ASP A 59 13.12 -17.22 -26.70
C ASP A 59 13.94 -17.70 -25.49
N ASN A 60 15.26 -17.80 -25.68
CA ASN A 60 16.12 -18.35 -24.63
C ASN A 60 16.16 -17.49 -23.36
N ASP A 61 16.02 -16.17 -23.50
CA ASP A 61 16.09 -15.25 -22.37
C ASP A 61 14.86 -15.39 -21.47
N SER A 62 13.67 -15.49 -22.07
CA SER A 62 12.44 -15.77 -21.32
C SER A 62 12.48 -17.15 -20.65
N ARG A 63 12.98 -18.18 -21.34
CA ARG A 63 13.14 -19.53 -20.79
C ARG A 63 14.06 -19.51 -19.57
N ASP A 64 15.20 -18.85 -19.68
CA ASP A 64 16.18 -18.76 -18.60
C ASP A 64 15.63 -17.95 -17.40
N PHE A 65 14.92 -16.86 -17.65
CA PHE A 65 14.28 -16.06 -16.63
C PHE A 65 13.29 -16.87 -15.78
N TYR A 66 12.33 -17.55 -16.42
CA TYR A 66 11.34 -18.37 -15.70
C TYR A 66 11.96 -19.63 -15.07
N SER A 67 12.96 -20.22 -15.71
CA SER A 67 13.71 -21.34 -15.13
C SER A 67 14.39 -20.92 -13.83
N ARG A 68 15.07 -19.78 -13.81
CA ARG A 68 15.73 -19.24 -12.60
C ARG A 68 14.73 -18.88 -11.49
N LEU A 69 13.56 -18.33 -11.84
CA LEU A 69 12.51 -18.04 -10.86
C LEU A 69 11.95 -19.30 -10.18
N ARG A 70 11.95 -20.44 -10.88
CA ARG A 70 11.39 -21.71 -10.37
C ARG A 70 12.41 -22.62 -9.72
N THR A 71 13.57 -22.75 -10.34
CA THR A 71 14.69 -23.44 -9.71
C THR A 71 15.26 -22.48 -8.67
N ALA A 72 14.78 -22.58 -7.43
CA ALA A 72 15.53 -22.13 -6.30
C ALA A 72 16.82 -22.99 -6.19
N ALA A 73 17.75 -22.83 -7.14
CA ALA A 73 19.14 -23.08 -6.86
C ALA A 73 19.41 -22.28 -5.59
N VAL A 74 20.04 -22.88 -4.57
CA VAL A 74 20.40 -22.19 -3.34
C VAL A 74 21.05 -20.90 -3.77
N PRO A 75 20.40 -19.72 -3.57
CA PRO A 75 20.92 -18.48 -4.12
C PRO A 75 22.29 -18.25 -3.51
N GLU A 76 23.20 -17.72 -4.30
CA GLU A 76 24.48 -17.27 -3.76
C GLU A 76 24.17 -16.12 -2.79
N ARG A 77 24.16 -16.46 -1.50
CA ARG A 77 23.83 -15.50 -0.45
C ARG A 77 24.84 -14.37 -0.50
N LEU A 78 24.37 -13.17 -0.75
CA LEU A 78 25.22 -11.99 -0.62
C LEU A 78 25.67 -11.84 0.84
N PRO A 79 26.98 -11.78 1.11
CA PRO A 79 27.47 -11.67 2.47
C PRO A 79 27.01 -10.33 3.07
N LEU A 80 26.24 -10.39 4.15
CA LEU A 80 25.85 -9.21 4.91
C LEU A 80 27.03 -8.72 5.76
N PRO A 81 27.26 -7.40 5.85
CA PRO A 81 28.17 -6.84 6.85
C PRO A 81 27.82 -7.36 8.26
N PRO A 82 28.81 -7.72 9.11
CA PRO A 82 28.55 -8.29 10.43
C PRO A 82 27.64 -7.42 11.31
N GLU A 83 27.76 -6.10 11.22
CA GLU A 83 26.96 -5.15 11.97
C GLU A 83 25.48 -5.29 11.59
N LEU A 84 25.16 -5.33 10.28
CA LEU A 84 23.80 -5.53 9.79
C LEU A 84 23.28 -6.92 10.11
N ALA A 85 24.14 -7.95 10.01
CA ALA A 85 23.77 -9.30 10.35
C ALA A 85 23.37 -9.45 11.83
N THR A 86 23.88 -8.62 12.72
CA THR A 86 23.52 -8.60 14.14
C THR A 86 22.21 -7.86 14.41
N ILE A 87 21.96 -6.76 13.70
CA ILE A 87 20.78 -5.90 13.88
C ILE A 87 19.52 -6.53 13.28
N LEU A 88 19.67 -7.21 12.13
CA LEU A 88 18.53 -7.76 11.39
C LEU A 88 17.92 -8.96 12.14
N ARG A 89 16.60 -8.93 12.28
CA ARG A 89 15.80 -10.06 12.77
C ARG A 89 15.82 -11.24 11.79
N PRO A 90 15.58 -12.48 12.24
CA PRO A 90 15.61 -13.65 11.35
C PRO A 90 14.76 -13.49 10.09
N TYR A 91 13.52 -13.01 10.22
CA TYR A 91 12.64 -12.80 9.07
C TYR A 91 13.17 -11.69 8.13
N GLN A 92 13.82 -10.66 8.66
CA GLN A 92 14.41 -9.60 7.83
C GLN A 92 15.58 -10.15 6.99
N LYS A 93 16.41 -11.03 7.56
CA LYS A 93 17.45 -11.73 6.80
C LYS A 93 16.88 -12.55 5.66
N THR A 94 15.80 -13.31 5.92
CA THR A 94 15.07 -14.02 4.87
C THR A 94 14.54 -13.08 3.80
N GLY A 95 14.08 -11.89 4.19
CA GLY A 95 13.63 -10.87 3.22
C GLY A 95 14.78 -10.31 2.38
N VAL A 96 15.95 -10.07 2.97
CA VAL A 96 17.16 -9.66 2.25
C VAL A 96 17.59 -10.74 1.26
N ASP A 97 17.63 -12.01 1.69
CA ASP A 97 17.97 -13.14 0.83
C ASP A 97 16.99 -13.24 -0.35
N PHE A 98 15.69 -13.11 -0.10
CA PHE A 98 14.66 -13.10 -1.15
C PHE A 98 14.87 -11.97 -2.16
N LEU A 99 15.06 -10.73 -1.70
CA LEU A 99 15.28 -9.58 -2.59
C LEU A 99 16.54 -9.77 -3.44
N ALA A 100 17.65 -10.20 -2.83
CA ALA A 100 18.90 -10.42 -3.52
C ALA A 100 18.81 -11.53 -4.59
N ASP A 101 18.20 -12.67 -4.23
CA ASP A 101 17.99 -13.79 -5.16
C ASP A 101 17.15 -13.38 -6.37
N ARG A 102 16.04 -12.67 -6.15
CA ARG A 102 15.18 -12.24 -7.26
C ARG A 102 15.89 -11.23 -8.16
N CYS A 103 16.63 -10.29 -7.60
CA CYS A 103 17.44 -9.36 -8.39
C CYS A 103 18.51 -10.07 -9.20
N GLN A 104 19.20 -11.09 -8.66
CA GLN A 104 20.17 -11.91 -9.40
C GLN A 104 19.51 -12.66 -10.56
N CYS A 105 18.24 -13.05 -10.41
CA CYS A 105 17.45 -13.64 -11.50
C CYS A 105 16.97 -12.60 -12.54
N GLY A 106 17.20 -11.30 -12.32
CA GLY A 106 16.69 -10.21 -13.18
C GLY A 106 15.21 -9.89 -12.94
N ALA A 107 14.62 -10.36 -11.83
CA ALA A 107 13.22 -10.14 -11.53
C ALA A 107 13.03 -8.93 -10.61
N GLY A 108 12.12 -8.03 -10.99
CA GLY A 108 11.60 -7.01 -10.11
C GLY A 108 10.64 -7.61 -9.08
N THR A 109 10.70 -7.13 -7.82
CA THR A 109 9.98 -7.74 -6.69
C THR A 109 9.20 -6.75 -5.86
N ILE A 110 8.13 -7.26 -5.23
CA ILE A 110 7.34 -6.54 -4.23
C ILE A 110 7.69 -7.08 -2.83
N LEU A 111 8.17 -6.20 -1.96
CA LEU A 111 8.22 -6.48 -0.52
C LEU A 111 6.96 -5.91 0.13
N ALA A 112 5.99 -6.80 0.37
CA ALA A 112 4.64 -6.48 0.84
C ALA A 112 4.43 -6.76 2.34
N ASP A 113 5.49 -6.76 3.13
CA ASP A 113 5.44 -6.93 4.58
C ASP A 113 4.55 -5.89 5.24
N ASP A 114 3.90 -6.23 6.32
CA ASP A 114 3.12 -5.30 7.12
C ASP A 114 3.94 -4.06 7.50
N MET A 115 3.24 -2.95 7.74
CA MET A 115 3.90 -1.72 8.16
C MET A 115 4.61 -1.92 9.52
N GLY A 116 5.81 -1.35 9.64
CA GLY A 116 6.60 -1.48 10.87
C GLY A 116 7.53 -2.69 10.93
N LEU A 117 7.49 -3.60 9.95
CA LEU A 117 8.40 -4.75 9.86
C LEU A 117 9.79 -4.43 9.27
N GLY A 118 10.09 -3.16 9.07
CA GLY A 118 11.44 -2.71 8.65
C GLY A 118 11.75 -2.99 7.18
N LYS A 119 10.79 -2.79 6.27
CA LYS A 119 11.01 -2.91 4.81
C LYS A 119 12.20 -2.10 4.32
N THR A 120 12.29 -0.83 4.74
CA THR A 120 13.41 0.06 4.37
C THR A 120 14.76 -0.50 4.81
N LEU A 121 14.85 -1.01 6.05
CA LEU A 121 16.08 -1.62 6.57
C LEU A 121 16.50 -2.87 5.79
N GLN A 122 15.55 -3.72 5.41
CA GLN A 122 15.80 -4.91 4.59
C GLN A 122 16.39 -4.52 3.23
N VAL A 123 15.81 -3.51 2.57
CA VAL A 123 16.33 -2.99 1.30
C VAL A 123 17.70 -2.37 1.45
N LEU A 124 17.94 -1.55 2.48
CA LEU A 124 19.25 -0.94 2.73
C LEU A 124 20.33 -2.01 3.00
N ALA A 125 19.98 -3.06 3.73
CA ALA A 125 20.89 -4.19 3.99
C ALA A 125 21.23 -4.92 2.68
N MET A 126 20.23 -5.20 1.84
CA MET A 126 20.43 -5.81 0.52
C MET A 126 21.30 -4.92 -0.38
N LEU A 127 21.03 -3.61 -0.44
CA LEU A 127 21.82 -2.66 -1.24
C LEU A 127 23.27 -2.59 -0.77
N THR A 128 23.50 -2.64 0.54
CA THR A 128 24.87 -2.63 1.10
C THR A 128 25.64 -3.88 0.69
N ALA A 129 25.03 -5.05 0.79
CA ALA A 129 25.63 -6.30 0.34
C ALA A 129 25.85 -6.33 -1.18
N TRP A 130 24.86 -5.82 -1.94
CA TRP A 130 24.96 -5.71 -3.41
C TRP A 130 26.10 -4.77 -3.84
N LYS A 131 26.23 -3.61 -3.20
CA LYS A 131 27.33 -2.67 -3.49
C LYS A 131 28.70 -3.35 -3.33
N GLN A 132 28.90 -4.14 -2.26
CA GLN A 132 30.16 -4.87 -2.06
C GLN A 132 30.44 -5.86 -3.19
N HIS A 133 29.42 -6.53 -3.69
CA HIS A 133 29.53 -7.46 -4.83
C HIS A 133 29.86 -6.70 -6.12
N VAL A 134 29.16 -5.58 -6.42
CA VAL A 134 29.33 -4.79 -7.65
C VAL A 134 30.66 -4.03 -7.67
N VAL A 135 31.09 -3.47 -6.55
CA VAL A 135 32.39 -2.76 -6.46
C VAL A 135 33.55 -3.68 -6.82
N ALA A 136 33.46 -4.96 -6.51
CA ALA A 136 34.45 -5.95 -6.91
C ALA A 136 34.55 -6.12 -8.44
N THR A 137 33.50 -5.80 -9.19
CA THR A 137 33.45 -5.87 -10.67
C THR A 137 33.79 -4.54 -11.34
N GLY A 138 33.92 -3.43 -10.57
CA GLY A 138 34.18 -2.08 -11.11
C GLY A 138 32.98 -1.42 -11.78
N ALA A 139 31.78 -2.00 -11.68
CA ALA A 139 30.56 -1.43 -12.26
C ALA A 139 30.02 -0.26 -11.41
N PRO A 140 29.36 0.73 -12.03
CA PRO A 140 28.76 1.85 -11.30
C PRO A 140 27.61 1.36 -10.43
N PHE A 141 27.51 1.90 -9.20
CA PHE A 141 26.41 1.62 -8.29
C PHE A 141 25.62 2.90 -8.02
N ARG A 142 24.44 3.01 -8.61
CA ARG A 142 23.57 4.19 -8.51
C ARG A 142 22.14 3.73 -8.25
N VAL A 143 21.55 4.17 -7.16
CA VAL A 143 20.21 3.79 -6.73
C VAL A 143 19.31 5.01 -6.70
N LEU A 144 18.14 4.95 -7.33
CA LEU A 144 17.09 5.95 -7.20
C LEU A 144 15.97 5.41 -6.30
N VAL A 145 15.65 6.14 -5.24
CA VAL A 145 14.53 5.86 -4.35
C VAL A 145 13.44 6.90 -4.57
N LEU A 146 12.26 6.45 -4.98
CA LEU A 146 11.04 7.25 -5.07
C LEU A 146 10.14 6.93 -3.88
N CYS A 147 9.85 7.94 -3.06
CA CYS A 147 9.04 7.77 -1.86
C CYS A 147 8.09 8.97 -1.66
N PRO A 148 7.12 8.92 -0.74
CA PRO A 148 6.40 10.10 -0.31
C PRO A 148 7.36 11.16 0.25
N ALA A 149 7.09 12.45 -0.01
CA ALA A 149 7.98 13.55 0.41
C ALA A 149 8.32 13.53 1.92
N SER A 150 7.36 13.13 2.74
CA SER A 150 7.52 12.99 4.19
C SER A 150 8.46 11.88 4.64
N VAL A 151 8.77 10.93 3.77
CA VAL A 151 9.59 9.75 4.09
C VAL A 151 11.05 9.94 3.67
N ILE A 152 11.37 10.97 2.86
CA ILE A 152 12.74 11.26 2.40
C ILE A 152 13.72 11.37 3.57
N ALA A 153 13.37 12.15 4.59
CA ALA A 153 14.21 12.32 5.77
C ALA A 153 14.43 11.02 6.55
N VAL A 154 13.40 10.14 6.58
CA VAL A 154 13.49 8.82 7.22
C VAL A 154 14.47 7.92 6.48
N TRP A 155 14.46 7.90 5.14
CA TRP A 155 15.44 7.17 4.34
C TRP A 155 16.87 7.63 4.63
N LEU A 156 17.11 8.94 4.60
CA LEU A 156 18.44 9.50 4.88
C LEU A 156 18.91 9.19 6.31
N GLN A 157 18.02 9.28 7.28
CA GLN A 157 18.31 8.93 8.67
C GLN A 157 18.68 7.45 8.82
N GLN A 158 17.89 6.55 8.22
CA GLN A 158 18.17 5.11 8.30
C GLN A 158 19.47 4.72 7.59
N VAL A 159 19.80 5.35 6.46
CA VAL A 159 21.11 5.16 5.82
C VAL A 159 22.25 5.54 6.79
N ARG A 160 22.18 6.72 7.40
CA ARG A 160 23.23 7.18 8.34
C ARG A 160 23.35 6.27 9.55
N GLN A 161 22.23 5.80 10.06
CA GLN A 161 22.16 5.00 11.28
C GLN A 161 22.60 3.55 11.07
N PHE A 162 22.18 2.92 9.99
CA PHE A 162 22.33 1.47 9.81
C PHE A 162 23.30 1.08 8.69
N CYS A 163 23.47 1.94 7.69
CA CYS A 163 24.27 1.64 6.51
C CYS A 163 25.21 2.79 6.16
N PRO A 164 26.13 3.21 7.06
CA PRO A 164 27.03 4.35 6.84
C PRO A 164 28.00 4.17 5.67
N GLN A 165 28.10 2.95 5.12
CA GLN A 165 28.87 2.62 3.92
C GLN A 165 28.20 3.14 2.64
N LEU A 166 26.92 3.51 2.70
CA LEU A 166 26.17 4.07 1.59
C LEU A 166 26.10 5.59 1.72
N THR A 167 26.43 6.29 0.65
CA THR A 167 26.29 7.75 0.57
C THR A 167 24.94 8.10 -0.04
N ALA A 168 24.06 8.76 0.73
CA ALA A 168 22.72 9.11 0.29
C ALA A 168 22.48 10.62 0.31
N ILE A 169 21.83 11.14 -0.72
CA ILE A 169 21.39 12.54 -0.80
C ILE A 169 19.92 12.65 -1.20
N ALA A 170 19.28 13.74 -0.77
CA ALA A 170 17.93 14.09 -1.24
C ALA A 170 18.04 14.95 -2.51
N ILE A 171 17.28 14.59 -3.54
CA ILE A 171 17.12 15.40 -4.75
C ILE A 171 15.93 16.33 -4.53
N LEU A 172 16.21 17.53 -4.02
CA LEU A 172 15.24 18.57 -3.66
C LEU A 172 15.74 19.95 -4.11
N GLY A 173 14.90 20.96 -3.99
CA GLY A 173 15.22 22.35 -4.37
C GLY A 173 14.69 22.71 -5.77
N ASP A 174 15.29 23.72 -6.40
CA ASP A 174 14.97 24.10 -7.77
C ASP A 174 15.55 23.12 -8.80
N ARG A 175 15.12 23.23 -10.06
CA ARG A 175 15.54 22.31 -11.13
C ARG A 175 17.05 22.28 -11.35
N THR A 176 17.71 23.45 -11.29
CA THR A 176 19.17 23.57 -11.50
C THR A 176 19.92 22.84 -10.40
N THR A 177 19.51 23.05 -9.15
CA THR A 177 20.06 22.35 -7.99
C THR A 177 19.89 20.84 -8.13
N ARG A 178 18.68 20.36 -8.49
CA ARG A 178 18.41 18.92 -8.65
C ARG A 178 19.24 18.29 -9.78
N ALA A 179 19.39 19.00 -10.90
CA ALA A 179 20.26 18.54 -11.99
C ALA A 179 21.73 18.41 -11.54
N SER A 180 22.24 19.39 -10.78
CA SER A 180 23.59 19.34 -10.21
C SER A 180 23.77 18.20 -9.22
N LEU A 181 22.78 17.96 -8.35
CA LEU A 181 22.81 16.86 -7.38
C LEU A 181 22.85 15.48 -8.06
N LEU A 182 22.13 15.30 -9.17
CA LEU A 182 22.16 14.05 -9.95
C LEU A 182 23.53 13.76 -10.56
N GLN A 183 24.33 14.79 -10.85
CA GLN A 183 25.68 14.65 -11.42
C GLN A 183 26.76 14.48 -10.35
N GLN A 184 26.41 14.53 -9.06
CA GLN A 184 27.36 14.41 -7.97
C GLN A 184 28.00 13.02 -7.95
N LYS A 185 29.32 12.96 -8.00
CA LYS A 185 30.11 11.72 -7.94
C LYS A 185 30.20 11.20 -6.50
N GLY A 186 30.29 9.87 -6.35
CA GLY A 186 30.45 9.23 -5.06
C GLY A 186 29.15 9.13 -4.24
N VAL A 187 28.01 9.42 -4.86
CA VAL A 187 26.68 9.22 -4.27
C VAL A 187 26.11 7.88 -4.74
N ASP A 188 25.70 7.06 -3.79
CA ASP A 188 25.09 5.75 -4.04
C ASP A 188 23.57 5.83 -4.17
N LEU A 189 22.90 6.58 -3.26
CA LEU A 189 21.45 6.68 -3.19
C LEU A 189 21.00 8.12 -3.44
N PHE A 190 20.13 8.26 -4.43
CA PHE A 190 19.41 9.48 -4.76
C PHE A 190 17.96 9.31 -4.31
N VAL A 191 17.51 10.09 -3.32
CA VAL A 191 16.17 9.97 -2.74
C VAL A 191 15.33 11.17 -3.15
N THR A 192 14.17 10.94 -3.77
CA THR A 192 13.25 12.01 -4.16
C THR A 192 11.79 11.53 -4.07
N HIS A 193 10.86 12.43 -4.36
CA HIS A 193 9.44 12.08 -4.31
C HIS A 193 8.80 12.00 -5.70
N TYR A 194 7.71 11.26 -5.81
CA TYR A 194 7.01 10.95 -7.07
C TYR A 194 6.67 12.17 -7.93
N ASN A 195 6.25 13.29 -7.32
CA ASN A 195 5.94 14.50 -8.10
C ASN A 195 7.18 15.10 -8.77
N LEU A 196 8.35 15.09 -8.11
CA LEU A 196 9.59 15.54 -8.72
C LEU A 196 10.05 14.57 -9.80
N ALA A 197 9.85 13.26 -9.62
CA ALA A 197 10.14 12.28 -10.67
C ALA A 197 9.31 12.54 -11.95
N ARG A 198 8.08 13.03 -11.82
CA ARG A 198 7.24 13.45 -12.95
C ARG A 198 7.76 14.76 -13.58
N ILE A 199 8.05 15.77 -12.75
CA ILE A 199 8.49 17.10 -13.21
C ILE A 199 9.86 17.03 -13.93
N ASP A 200 10.77 16.22 -13.42
CA ASP A 200 12.14 16.05 -13.90
C ASP A 200 12.31 14.74 -14.69
N SER A 201 11.26 14.26 -15.33
CA SER A 201 11.30 12.99 -16.04
C SER A 201 12.37 12.94 -17.12
N ASP A 202 12.64 14.05 -17.80
CA ASP A 202 13.71 14.17 -18.80
C ASP A 202 15.12 14.08 -18.19
N LEU A 203 15.35 14.67 -17.02
CA LEU A 203 16.63 14.56 -16.30
C LEU A 203 16.87 13.12 -15.80
N LEU A 204 15.83 12.50 -15.22
CA LEU A 204 15.95 11.17 -14.63
C LEU A 204 16.00 10.05 -15.68
N THR A 205 15.34 10.19 -16.83
CA THR A 205 15.40 9.20 -17.91
C THR A 205 16.72 9.26 -18.69
N ALA A 206 17.46 10.36 -18.61
CA ALA A 206 18.82 10.46 -19.16
C ALA A 206 19.86 9.71 -18.33
N GLU A 207 19.54 9.37 -17.07
CA GLU A 207 20.42 8.65 -16.16
C GLU A 207 20.10 7.15 -16.16
N ARG A 208 21.13 6.32 -15.96
CA ARG A 208 20.96 4.87 -15.77
C ARG A 208 21.22 4.51 -14.31
N PHE A 209 20.25 3.83 -13.72
CA PHE A 209 20.32 3.40 -12.33
C PHE A 209 20.52 1.87 -12.24
N THR A 210 21.35 1.43 -11.30
CA THR A 210 21.45 0.01 -10.93
C THR A 210 20.14 -0.46 -10.32
N PHE A 211 19.55 0.36 -9.45
CA PHE A 211 18.24 0.10 -8.85
C PHE A 211 17.32 1.31 -8.96
N VAL A 212 16.03 1.06 -9.25
CA VAL A 212 14.95 2.00 -8.96
C VAL A 212 14.00 1.36 -7.95
N ILE A 213 13.85 2.01 -6.81
CA ILE A 213 13.08 1.53 -5.67
C ILE A 213 11.87 2.44 -5.47
N LEU A 214 10.69 1.85 -5.41
CA LEU A 214 9.44 2.54 -5.13
C LEU A 214 9.01 2.25 -3.68
N ASP A 215 9.05 3.24 -2.82
CA ASP A 215 8.48 3.15 -1.48
C ASP A 215 7.05 3.70 -1.49
N GLU A 216 6.12 3.02 -0.83
CA GLU A 216 4.68 3.21 -0.97
C GLU A 216 4.26 3.17 -2.46
N ALA A 217 4.58 2.04 -3.09
CA ALA A 217 4.46 1.84 -4.54
C ALA A 217 3.04 2.04 -5.08
N GLN A 218 2.00 2.06 -4.24
CA GLN A 218 0.64 2.45 -4.63
C GLN A 218 0.56 3.88 -5.21
N ALA A 219 1.61 4.67 -5.09
CA ALA A 219 1.70 5.98 -5.77
C ALA A 219 1.62 5.87 -7.31
N ILE A 220 1.98 4.70 -7.87
CA ILE A 220 1.89 4.42 -9.32
C ILE A 220 0.76 3.45 -9.69
N LYS A 221 -0.25 3.28 -8.86
CA LYS A 221 -1.37 2.35 -9.08
C LYS A 221 -2.21 2.66 -10.33
N ASN A 222 -2.33 3.92 -10.70
CA ASN A 222 -3.04 4.32 -11.92
C ASN A 222 -2.10 4.31 -13.14
N PRO A 223 -2.22 3.35 -14.08
CA PRO A 223 -1.33 3.23 -15.22
C PRO A 223 -1.39 4.43 -16.17
N GLN A 224 -2.51 5.18 -16.17
CA GLN A 224 -2.70 6.33 -17.05
C GLN A 224 -2.17 7.65 -16.44
N ALA A 225 -1.81 7.68 -15.18
CA ALA A 225 -1.28 8.87 -14.53
C ALA A 225 0.08 9.27 -15.12
N GLU A 226 0.31 10.58 -15.28
CA GLU A 226 1.60 11.11 -15.76
C GLU A 226 2.77 10.66 -14.89
N THR A 227 2.58 10.63 -13.57
CA THR A 227 3.59 10.14 -12.61
C THR A 227 3.96 8.69 -12.89
N THR A 228 2.97 7.82 -13.15
CA THR A 228 3.20 6.42 -13.45
C THR A 228 3.98 6.24 -14.75
N ARG A 229 3.61 7.00 -15.81
CA ARG A 229 4.32 6.98 -17.10
C ARG A 229 5.78 7.44 -16.94
N ALA A 230 6.01 8.54 -16.20
CA ALA A 230 7.35 9.03 -15.94
C ALA A 230 8.21 7.99 -15.21
N VAL A 231 7.68 7.35 -14.18
CA VAL A 231 8.37 6.31 -13.40
C VAL A 231 8.67 5.05 -14.23
N LYS A 232 7.73 4.61 -15.07
CA LYS A 232 7.92 3.43 -15.94
C LYS A 232 9.04 3.64 -16.98
N ASN A 233 9.27 4.87 -17.42
CA ASN A 233 10.29 5.22 -18.42
C ASN A 233 11.72 5.31 -17.85
N LEU A 234 11.91 5.23 -16.53
CA LEU A 234 13.24 5.30 -15.90
C LEU A 234 14.13 4.14 -16.36
N GLN A 235 15.37 4.47 -16.73
CA GLN A 235 16.39 3.49 -17.13
C GLN A 235 16.97 2.80 -15.90
N ARG A 236 16.79 1.48 -15.78
CA ARG A 236 17.18 0.70 -14.60
C ARG A 236 17.60 -0.72 -14.95
N GLU A 237 18.47 -1.28 -14.14
CA GLU A 237 18.84 -2.70 -14.23
C GLU A 237 17.92 -3.56 -13.36
N HIS A 238 17.63 -3.09 -12.16
CA HIS A 238 16.76 -3.77 -11.20
C HIS A 238 15.66 -2.83 -10.68
N SER A 239 14.54 -3.39 -10.29
CA SER A 239 13.40 -2.66 -9.75
C SER A 239 12.83 -3.34 -8.51
N LEU A 240 12.52 -2.54 -7.48
CA LEU A 240 11.91 -3.01 -6.24
C LEU A 240 10.70 -2.13 -5.90
N ALA A 241 9.67 -2.73 -5.35
CA ALA A 241 8.51 -2.03 -4.80
C ALA A 241 8.29 -2.41 -3.33
N LEU A 242 8.14 -1.40 -2.49
CA LEU A 242 7.82 -1.55 -1.08
C LEU A 242 6.40 -1.03 -0.86
N THR A 243 5.56 -1.83 -0.26
CA THR A 243 4.21 -1.41 0.10
C THR A 243 3.67 -2.30 1.22
N GLY A 244 2.92 -1.74 2.15
CA GLY A 244 2.15 -2.54 3.12
C GLY A 244 0.82 -3.03 2.54
N THR A 245 0.41 -2.47 1.39
CA THR A 245 -0.89 -2.72 0.75
C THR A 245 -0.71 -2.81 -0.76
N PRO A 246 -0.21 -3.94 -1.28
CA PRO A 246 0.06 -4.10 -2.72
C PRO A 246 -1.22 -4.07 -3.57
N LEU A 247 -2.36 -4.33 -2.97
CA LEU A 247 -3.68 -4.26 -3.56
C LEU A 247 -4.58 -3.39 -2.67
N GLU A 248 -4.90 -2.16 -3.10
CA GLU A 248 -5.77 -1.27 -2.33
C GLU A 248 -7.22 -1.33 -2.78
N ASN A 249 -7.46 -1.15 -4.08
CA ASN A 249 -8.81 -0.98 -4.60
C ASN A 249 -9.13 -1.83 -5.83
N ARG A 250 -8.18 -2.09 -6.71
CA ARG A 250 -8.41 -2.79 -7.98
C ARG A 250 -7.24 -3.71 -8.31
N LEU A 251 -7.52 -4.80 -9.00
CA LEU A 251 -6.48 -5.65 -9.59
C LEU A 251 -5.54 -4.85 -10.52
N LEU A 252 -6.08 -3.85 -11.21
CA LEU A 252 -5.31 -2.96 -12.07
C LEU A 252 -4.25 -2.14 -11.32
N ASP A 253 -4.47 -1.86 -10.02
CA ASP A 253 -3.49 -1.18 -9.17
C ASP A 253 -2.23 -2.06 -9.03
N LEU A 254 -2.42 -3.34 -8.76
CA LEU A 254 -1.34 -4.33 -8.68
C LEU A 254 -0.69 -4.56 -10.05
N TRP A 255 -1.49 -4.66 -11.12
CA TRP A 255 -0.98 -4.76 -12.48
C TRP A 255 -0.04 -3.62 -12.82
N SER A 256 -0.40 -2.39 -12.47
CA SER A 256 0.44 -1.22 -12.77
C SER A 256 1.79 -1.25 -12.07
N ILE A 257 1.83 -1.73 -10.80
CA ILE A 257 3.08 -1.92 -10.05
C ILE A 257 3.90 -3.06 -10.67
N MET A 258 3.26 -4.18 -11.00
CA MET A 258 3.93 -5.33 -11.61
C MET A 258 4.45 -5.02 -13.01
N ASP A 259 3.76 -4.20 -13.79
CA ASP A 259 4.21 -3.78 -15.12
C ASP A 259 5.43 -2.83 -15.03
N PHE A 260 5.56 -2.04 -13.97
CA PHE A 260 6.82 -1.35 -13.67
C PHE A 260 7.93 -2.33 -13.31
N LEU A 261 7.68 -3.31 -12.46
CA LEU A 261 8.68 -4.26 -11.95
C LEU A 261 9.14 -5.23 -13.03
N ASN A 262 8.20 -5.84 -13.75
CA ASN A 262 8.40 -6.87 -14.74
C ASN A 262 7.47 -6.61 -15.92
N PRO A 263 7.84 -5.75 -16.88
CA PRO A 263 6.98 -5.41 -18.01
C PRO A 263 6.49 -6.64 -18.76
N GLY A 264 5.17 -6.70 -19.02
CA GLY A 264 4.52 -7.81 -19.71
C GLY A 264 4.34 -9.09 -18.90
N TYR A 265 4.81 -9.17 -17.64
CA TYR A 265 4.72 -10.39 -16.80
C TYR A 265 3.28 -10.84 -16.55
N LEU A 266 2.36 -9.91 -16.36
CA LEU A 266 0.94 -10.19 -16.12
C LEU A 266 0.08 -10.07 -17.40
N GLY A 267 0.69 -9.86 -18.56
CA GLY A 267 -0.02 -9.64 -19.83
C GLY A 267 -0.60 -8.24 -19.97
N ASP A 268 -1.56 -8.07 -20.88
CA ASP A 268 -2.27 -6.80 -21.07
C ASP A 268 -3.18 -6.45 -19.88
N GLY A 269 -3.29 -5.17 -19.55
CA GLY A 269 -4.04 -4.73 -18.38
C GLY A 269 -5.55 -4.94 -18.47
N GLN A 270 -6.14 -4.91 -19.66
CA GLN A 270 -7.57 -5.15 -19.87
C GLN A 270 -7.89 -6.64 -19.75
N ASP A 271 -7.08 -7.49 -20.37
CA ASP A 271 -7.19 -8.95 -20.29
C ASP A 271 -6.97 -9.43 -18.86
N PHE A 272 -5.98 -8.85 -18.16
CA PHE A 272 -5.70 -9.12 -16.76
C PHE A 272 -6.90 -8.78 -15.86
N GLN A 273 -7.55 -7.65 -16.09
CA GLN A 273 -8.73 -7.25 -15.32
C GLN A 273 -9.89 -8.21 -15.54
N GLN A 274 -10.13 -8.65 -16.78
CA GLN A 274 -11.21 -9.59 -17.11
C GLN A 274 -10.92 -11.01 -16.59
N ALA A 275 -9.70 -11.51 -16.76
CA ALA A 275 -9.29 -12.83 -16.27
C ALA A 275 -9.28 -12.92 -14.75
N GLY A 276 -8.91 -11.84 -14.05
CA GLY A 276 -8.92 -11.74 -12.58
C GLY A 276 -10.32 -11.76 -11.95
N LEU A 277 -11.38 -11.69 -12.77
CA LEU A 277 -12.76 -11.67 -12.28
C LEU A 277 -13.33 -13.07 -11.96
N SER A 278 -12.59 -14.15 -12.15
CA SER A 278 -13.01 -15.52 -11.85
C SER A 278 -12.22 -16.10 -10.66
N PRO A 279 -12.80 -17.02 -9.88
CA PRO A 279 -12.08 -17.71 -8.79
C PRO A 279 -10.79 -18.40 -9.26
N ASP A 280 -10.84 -19.06 -10.43
CA ASP A 280 -9.67 -19.69 -11.05
C ASP A 280 -8.63 -18.66 -11.48
N GLY A 281 -9.04 -17.48 -11.95
CA GLY A 281 -8.16 -16.37 -12.30
C GLY A 281 -7.37 -15.84 -11.11
N LEU A 282 -8.00 -15.73 -9.96
CA LEU A 282 -7.33 -15.29 -8.72
C LEU A 282 -6.33 -16.32 -8.20
N THR A 283 -6.67 -17.61 -8.25
CA THR A 283 -5.74 -18.68 -7.88
C THR A 283 -4.52 -18.67 -8.81
N ARG A 284 -4.72 -18.47 -10.12
CA ARG A 284 -3.64 -18.30 -11.09
C ARG A 284 -2.79 -17.07 -10.78
N LEU A 285 -3.43 -15.93 -10.46
CA LEU A 285 -2.73 -14.70 -10.10
C LEU A 285 -1.86 -14.89 -8.85
N SER A 286 -2.40 -15.47 -7.79
CA SER A 286 -1.63 -15.76 -6.56
C SER A 286 -0.39 -16.62 -6.85
N ARG A 287 -0.52 -17.66 -7.68
CA ARG A 287 0.63 -18.50 -8.11
C ARG A 287 1.66 -17.72 -8.92
N ARG A 288 1.22 -16.76 -9.76
CA ARG A 288 2.14 -15.89 -10.52
C ARG A 288 2.86 -14.89 -9.63
N LEU A 289 2.19 -14.37 -8.61
CA LEU A 289 2.77 -13.38 -7.69
C LEU A 289 3.74 -14.01 -6.68
N ALA A 290 3.49 -15.24 -6.23
CA ALA A 290 4.29 -15.90 -5.20
C ALA A 290 5.81 -15.89 -5.46
N PRO A 291 6.33 -16.05 -6.69
CA PRO A 291 7.77 -15.98 -6.94
C PRO A 291 8.37 -14.57 -6.85
N VAL A 292 7.57 -13.51 -7.01
CA VAL A 292 8.03 -12.12 -7.13
C VAL A 292 7.48 -11.19 -6.05
N MET A 293 6.73 -11.72 -5.10
CA MET A 293 6.15 -10.97 -4.00
C MET A 293 6.36 -11.70 -2.67
N LEU A 294 6.93 -11.00 -1.70
CA LEU A 294 7.05 -11.49 -0.33
C LEU A 294 6.13 -10.67 0.57
N ARG A 295 5.19 -11.34 1.22
CA ARG A 295 4.27 -10.75 2.19
C ARG A 295 4.35 -11.51 3.51
N ARG A 296 4.54 -10.78 4.59
CA ARG A 296 4.50 -11.32 5.96
C ARG A 296 3.70 -10.40 6.85
N THR A 297 2.90 -10.99 7.71
CA THR A 297 2.14 -10.25 8.73
C THR A 297 2.91 -10.19 10.04
N LYS A 298 2.57 -9.21 10.89
CA LYS A 298 3.19 -9.05 12.21
C LYS A 298 2.97 -10.29 13.08
N GLU A 299 1.80 -10.89 13.00
CA GLU A 299 1.42 -12.08 13.76
C GLU A 299 2.36 -13.26 13.46
N LEU A 300 2.82 -13.38 12.21
CA LEU A 300 3.70 -14.49 11.79
C LEU A 300 5.15 -14.28 12.21
N VAL A 301 5.66 -13.04 12.19
CA VAL A 301 7.11 -12.80 12.26
C VAL A 301 7.57 -12.00 13.47
N ALA A 302 6.66 -11.41 14.21
CA ALA A 302 6.93 -10.61 15.40
C ALA A 302 5.97 -10.95 16.56
N PRO A 303 5.96 -12.22 17.02
CA PRO A 303 5.05 -12.67 18.09
C PRO A 303 5.31 -11.97 19.43
N GLU A 304 6.45 -11.31 19.57
CA GLU A 304 6.80 -10.49 20.75
C GLU A 304 6.10 -9.12 20.77
N LEU A 305 5.49 -8.69 19.66
CA LEU A 305 4.71 -7.45 19.68
C LEU A 305 3.49 -7.64 20.60
N PRO A 306 3.18 -6.64 21.44
CA PRO A 306 1.99 -6.69 22.27
C PRO A 306 0.72 -6.89 21.43
N PRO A 307 -0.32 -7.51 22.00
CA PRO A 307 -1.56 -7.73 21.26
C PRO A 307 -2.18 -6.40 20.81
N ARG A 308 -2.79 -6.43 19.63
CA ARG A 308 -3.62 -5.34 19.11
C ARG A 308 -5.09 -5.76 19.20
N THR A 309 -5.89 -4.92 19.85
CA THR A 309 -7.33 -5.11 19.97
C THR A 309 -8.05 -4.00 19.20
N GLU A 310 -8.94 -4.39 18.29
CA GLU A 310 -9.80 -3.45 17.56
C GLU A 310 -11.24 -3.59 18.06
N GLN A 311 -11.85 -2.48 18.44
CA GLN A 311 -13.22 -2.46 18.95
C GLN A 311 -14.03 -1.34 18.33
N LEU A 312 -15.34 -1.57 18.18
CA LEU A 312 -16.30 -0.53 17.81
C LEU A 312 -16.86 0.09 19.09
N ILE A 313 -16.89 1.40 19.12
CA ILE A 313 -17.63 2.16 20.13
C ILE A 313 -18.90 2.69 19.46
N PRO A 314 -20.04 2.03 19.69
CA PRO A 314 -21.32 2.53 19.20
C PRO A 314 -21.68 3.82 19.96
N VAL A 315 -22.10 4.84 19.22
CA VAL A 315 -22.46 6.15 19.76
C VAL A 315 -23.89 6.46 19.35
N GLU A 316 -24.71 6.83 20.31
CA GLU A 316 -26.09 7.27 20.07
C GLU A 316 -26.17 8.79 20.06
N MET A 317 -26.78 9.34 19.02
CA MET A 317 -27.08 10.79 18.96
C MET A 317 -28.16 11.14 19.99
N ASP A 318 -28.06 12.34 20.56
CA ASP A 318 -29.19 12.91 21.25
C ASP A 318 -30.29 13.37 20.27
N ALA A 319 -31.44 13.74 20.80
CA ALA A 319 -32.62 14.08 19.99
C ALA A 319 -32.35 15.27 19.05
N GLU A 320 -31.55 16.25 19.46
CA GLU A 320 -31.25 17.43 18.64
C GLU A 320 -30.30 17.10 17.50
N GLN A 321 -29.23 16.35 17.77
CA GLN A 321 -28.30 15.90 16.73
C GLN A 321 -28.99 14.93 15.76
N GLN A 322 -29.86 14.02 16.27
CA GLN A 322 -30.62 13.11 15.43
C GLN A 322 -31.56 13.87 14.48
N ALA A 323 -32.31 14.83 14.99
CA ALA A 323 -33.21 15.67 14.16
C ALA A 323 -32.41 16.44 13.09
N PHE A 324 -31.21 16.94 13.43
CA PHE A 324 -30.33 17.59 12.47
C PHE A 324 -29.87 16.61 11.38
N TYR A 325 -29.45 15.40 11.77
CA TYR A 325 -29.02 14.35 10.84
C TYR A 325 -30.18 13.95 9.89
N ASP A 326 -31.38 13.72 10.43
CA ASP A 326 -32.56 13.35 9.65
C ASP A 326 -32.94 14.41 8.63
N HIS A 327 -32.83 15.69 9.00
CA HIS A 327 -33.04 16.79 8.07
C HIS A 327 -32.05 16.75 6.89
N ILE A 328 -30.75 16.50 7.14
CA ILE A 328 -29.73 16.34 6.10
C ILE A 328 -30.01 15.09 5.24
N LEU A 329 -30.46 13.98 5.86
CA LEU A 329 -30.80 12.75 5.14
C LEU A 329 -31.98 12.96 4.18
N VAL A 330 -33.02 13.68 4.59
CA VAL A 330 -34.14 14.04 3.71
C VAL A 330 -33.68 14.88 2.53
N GLN A 331 -32.83 15.87 2.75
CA GLN A 331 -32.23 16.68 1.67
C GLN A 331 -31.39 15.81 0.72
N ALA A 332 -30.59 14.89 1.26
CA ALA A 332 -29.77 13.98 0.47
C ALA A 332 -30.63 13.07 -0.42
N ARG A 333 -31.74 12.52 0.11
CA ARG A 333 -32.69 11.70 -0.65
C ARG A 333 -33.40 12.46 -1.75
N GLN A 334 -33.79 13.71 -1.51
CA GLN A 334 -34.40 14.56 -2.53
C GLN A 334 -33.42 14.88 -3.68
N ALA A 335 -32.14 15.05 -3.36
CA ALA A 335 -31.11 15.31 -4.36
C ALA A 335 -30.77 14.09 -5.25
N LEU A 336 -31.16 12.86 -4.84
CA LEU A 336 -30.85 11.63 -5.58
C LEU A 336 -31.64 11.48 -6.89
N SER A 337 -32.85 12.06 -6.99
CA SER A 337 -33.75 11.88 -8.13
C SER A 337 -33.21 12.50 -9.43
N ASP A 338 -32.38 13.53 -9.35
CA ASP A 338 -32.01 14.35 -10.51
C ASP A 338 -30.49 14.56 -10.73
N GLN A 339 -29.60 13.95 -9.90
CA GLN A 339 -28.18 14.31 -9.91
C GLN A 339 -27.24 13.12 -10.10
N GLY A 340 -26.09 13.38 -10.75
CA GLY A 340 -25.04 12.41 -11.06
C GLY A 340 -24.20 11.97 -9.84
N PRO A 341 -23.18 11.08 -10.05
CA PRO A 341 -22.37 10.48 -8.99
C PRO A 341 -21.71 11.47 -8.02
N ALA A 342 -21.33 12.65 -8.50
CA ALA A 342 -20.67 13.68 -7.67
C ALA A 342 -21.60 14.23 -6.57
N ALA A 343 -22.90 14.36 -6.84
CA ALA A 343 -23.86 14.84 -5.87
C ALA A 343 -24.17 13.79 -4.78
N VAL A 344 -24.19 12.52 -5.15
CA VAL A 344 -24.33 11.42 -4.19
C VAL A 344 -23.16 11.41 -3.21
N LEU A 345 -21.92 11.54 -3.69
CA LEU A 345 -20.72 11.63 -2.86
C LEU A 345 -20.73 12.86 -1.94
N ALA A 346 -21.17 14.02 -2.45
CA ALA A 346 -21.31 15.24 -1.65
C ALA A 346 -22.35 15.06 -0.54
N SER A 347 -23.49 14.43 -0.83
CA SER A 347 -24.54 14.12 0.15
C SER A 347 -24.05 13.16 1.23
N LEU A 348 -23.36 12.09 0.86
CA LEU A 348 -22.73 11.16 1.80
C LEU A 348 -21.68 11.85 2.68
N THR A 349 -20.90 12.78 2.11
CA THR A 349 -19.93 13.55 2.89
C THR A 349 -20.62 14.42 3.93
N ARG A 350 -21.71 15.10 3.57
CA ARG A 350 -22.50 15.92 4.51
C ARG A 350 -23.13 15.08 5.62
N LEU A 351 -23.67 13.91 5.31
CA LEU A 351 -24.22 13.00 6.33
C LEU A 351 -23.15 12.54 7.32
N ARG A 352 -21.96 12.19 6.83
CA ARG A 352 -20.83 11.82 7.69
C ARG A 352 -20.35 12.99 8.55
N GLN A 353 -20.36 14.21 8.02
CA GLN A 353 -20.10 15.41 8.81
C GLN A 353 -21.16 15.63 9.91
N ALA A 354 -22.45 15.38 9.61
CA ALA A 354 -23.51 15.43 10.62
C ALA A 354 -23.32 14.41 11.75
N CYS A 355 -22.82 13.20 11.42
CA CYS A 355 -22.45 12.19 12.41
C CYS A 355 -21.28 12.65 13.29
N CYS A 356 -20.30 13.36 12.74
CA CYS A 356 -19.15 13.87 13.48
C CYS A 356 -19.54 15.06 14.36
N SER A 357 -20.07 16.12 13.77
CA SER A 357 -20.58 17.31 14.47
C SER A 357 -21.46 18.15 13.53
N PRO A 358 -22.62 18.62 13.99
CA PRO A 358 -23.45 19.58 13.24
C PRO A 358 -22.71 20.88 12.89
N GLU A 359 -21.76 21.31 13.69
CA GLU A 359 -20.91 22.50 13.48
C GLU A 359 -20.14 22.43 12.15
N LEU A 360 -19.76 21.22 11.70
CA LEU A 360 -19.04 21.03 10.41
C LEU A 360 -19.87 21.43 9.18
N ILE A 361 -21.18 21.35 9.30
CA ILE A 361 -22.11 21.70 8.19
C ILE A 361 -22.56 23.14 8.32
N ARG A 362 -22.88 23.57 9.54
CA ARG A 362 -23.37 24.91 9.85
C ARG A 362 -22.72 25.42 11.13
N PRO A 363 -21.82 26.40 11.05
CA PRO A 363 -21.13 26.95 12.24
C PRO A 363 -22.08 27.42 13.35
N ALA A 364 -23.27 27.93 12.98
CA ALA A 364 -24.30 28.34 13.95
C ALA A 364 -24.94 27.15 14.70
N ALA A 365 -24.71 25.91 14.29
CA ALA A 365 -25.17 24.71 15.00
C ALA A 365 -24.18 24.22 16.06
N ARG A 366 -23.24 25.05 16.50
CA ARG A 366 -22.28 24.78 17.58
C ARG A 366 -22.96 24.44 18.91
N GLU A 367 -24.17 24.94 19.14
CA GLU A 367 -24.95 24.67 20.34
C GLU A 367 -25.51 23.24 20.38
N ILE A 368 -25.67 22.60 19.21
CA ILE A 368 -26.09 21.20 19.12
C ILE A 368 -24.90 20.33 19.51
N SER A 369 -25.11 19.44 20.45
CA SER A 369 -24.06 18.55 20.96
C SER A 369 -23.54 17.61 19.86
N SER A 370 -22.31 17.13 20.01
CA SER A 370 -21.75 16.05 19.21
C SER A 370 -21.52 14.83 20.11
N ALA A 371 -22.37 13.83 19.94
CA ALA A 371 -22.30 12.60 20.74
C ALA A 371 -20.93 11.91 20.61
N LYS A 372 -20.33 11.89 19.40
CA LYS A 372 -18.98 11.35 19.19
C LYS A 372 -17.91 12.16 19.91
N LEU A 373 -18.01 13.49 19.89
CA LEU A 373 -17.06 14.35 20.58
C LEU A 373 -17.13 14.11 22.09
N THR A 374 -18.31 14.03 22.65
CA THR A 374 -18.53 13.72 24.08
C THR A 374 -17.92 12.36 24.42
N ALA A 375 -18.23 11.31 23.65
CA ALA A 375 -17.67 9.98 23.85
C ALA A 375 -16.13 9.96 23.75
N LEU A 376 -15.55 10.65 22.78
CA LEU A 376 -14.09 10.78 22.67
C LEU A 376 -13.49 11.47 23.90
N LEU A 377 -14.05 12.61 24.29
CA LEU A 377 -13.51 13.41 25.40
C LEU A 377 -13.58 12.67 26.73
N ASP A 378 -14.64 11.90 26.96
CA ASP A 378 -14.77 11.09 28.16
C ASP A 378 -13.72 9.97 28.20
N ASN A 379 -13.55 9.26 27.07
CA ASN A 379 -12.51 8.23 26.94
C ASN A 379 -11.10 8.82 27.14
N VAL A 380 -10.73 9.89 26.45
CA VAL A 380 -9.37 10.45 26.57
C VAL A 380 -9.09 11.06 27.94
N THR A 381 -10.12 11.52 28.64
CA THR A 381 -10.00 12.00 30.02
C THR A 381 -9.68 10.84 30.96
N GLU A 382 -10.40 9.72 30.85
CA GLU A 382 -10.18 8.52 31.65
C GLU A 382 -8.78 7.91 31.38
N LEU A 383 -8.41 7.83 30.09
CA LEU A 383 -7.10 7.35 29.68
C LEU A 383 -5.96 8.22 30.21
N GLY A 384 -6.12 9.54 30.15
CA GLY A 384 -5.16 10.49 30.70
C GLY A 384 -4.97 10.31 32.21
N ALA A 385 -6.06 10.14 32.96
CA ALA A 385 -6.01 9.84 34.38
C ALA A 385 -5.31 8.51 34.72
N SER A 386 -5.33 7.56 33.77
CA SER A 386 -4.66 6.26 33.88
C SER A 386 -3.22 6.23 33.33
N GLY A 387 -2.69 7.37 32.89
CA GLY A 387 -1.31 7.49 32.39
C GLY A 387 -1.12 7.06 30.93
N HIS A 388 -2.19 6.97 30.14
CA HIS A 388 -2.16 6.57 28.74
C HIS A 388 -2.23 7.77 27.79
N SER A 389 -1.55 7.66 26.66
CA SER A 389 -1.59 8.63 25.57
C SER A 389 -2.37 8.08 24.38
N ALA A 390 -3.04 8.95 23.64
CA ALA A 390 -3.92 8.56 22.56
C ALA A 390 -3.59 9.24 21.23
N LEU A 391 -3.79 8.54 20.11
CA LEU A 391 -3.88 9.12 18.77
C LEU A 391 -5.35 9.25 18.38
N VAL A 392 -5.71 10.36 17.80
CA VAL A 392 -7.06 10.59 17.25
C VAL A 392 -6.94 10.93 15.78
N PHE A 393 -7.54 10.12 14.94
CA PHE A 393 -7.56 10.30 13.50
C PHE A 393 -8.93 10.75 13.01
N SER A 394 -8.95 11.77 12.15
CA SER A 394 -10.14 12.18 11.40
C SER A 394 -9.77 12.53 9.96
N GLN A 395 -10.70 12.28 9.02
CA GLN A 395 -10.56 12.75 7.65
C GLN A 395 -10.84 14.25 7.51
N PHE A 396 -11.64 14.81 8.43
CA PHE A 396 -12.02 16.21 8.43
C PHE A 396 -11.06 17.03 9.31
N THR A 397 -10.22 17.86 8.68
CA THR A 397 -9.29 18.73 9.43
C THR A 397 -10.04 19.70 10.33
N SER A 398 -11.17 20.24 9.87
CA SER A 398 -12.06 21.07 10.71
C SER A 398 -12.62 20.33 11.93
N MET A 399 -12.78 19.00 11.88
CA MET A 399 -13.13 18.24 13.09
C MET A 399 -11.98 18.18 14.09
N LEU A 400 -10.74 18.09 13.60
CA LEU A 400 -9.56 18.14 14.47
C LEU A 400 -9.48 19.48 15.21
N ASP A 401 -9.88 20.59 14.56
CA ASP A 401 -9.92 21.91 15.19
C ASP A 401 -10.99 21.97 16.29
N ILE A 402 -12.16 21.36 16.06
CA ILE A 402 -13.23 21.25 17.06
C ILE A 402 -12.75 20.42 18.26
N ILE A 403 -12.12 19.27 18.01
CA ILE A 403 -11.54 18.42 19.06
C ILE A 403 -10.46 19.17 19.83
N ALA A 404 -9.54 19.87 19.13
CA ALA A 404 -8.46 20.64 19.75
C ALA A 404 -8.99 21.69 20.72
N ARG A 405 -10.03 22.43 20.32
CA ARG A 405 -10.72 23.40 21.17
C ARG A 405 -11.30 22.74 22.42
N ALA A 406 -11.99 21.63 22.25
CA ALA A 406 -12.61 20.92 23.37
C ALA A 406 -11.57 20.31 24.34
N LEU A 407 -10.42 19.85 23.83
CA LEU A 407 -9.29 19.40 24.66
C LEU A 407 -8.68 20.56 25.45
N THR A 408 -8.54 21.75 24.83
CA THR A 408 -8.07 22.95 25.48
C THR A 408 -9.00 23.36 26.64
N GLU A 409 -10.32 23.34 26.43
CA GLU A 409 -11.33 23.62 27.43
C GLU A 409 -11.27 22.66 28.64
N ARG A 410 -10.82 21.40 28.43
CA ARG A 410 -10.61 20.39 29.47
C ARG A 410 -9.18 20.37 30.05
N GLY A 411 -8.28 21.23 29.57
CA GLY A 411 -6.88 21.29 30.03
C GLY A 411 -6.05 20.07 29.64
N ILE A 412 -6.43 19.33 28.58
CA ILE A 412 -5.73 18.15 28.12
C ILE A 412 -4.64 18.58 27.11
N VAL A 413 -3.41 18.10 27.32
CA VAL A 413 -2.28 18.38 26.42
C VAL A 413 -2.49 17.66 25.08
N TYR A 414 -2.33 18.39 24.00
CA TYR A 414 -2.44 17.81 22.67
C TYR A 414 -1.45 18.38 21.66
N PHE A 415 -1.22 17.63 20.58
CA PHE A 415 -0.42 17.98 19.42
C PHE A 415 -1.24 17.74 18.15
N THR A 416 -0.99 18.50 17.09
CA THR A 416 -1.76 18.36 15.84
C THR A 416 -0.86 18.32 14.61
N ILE A 417 -1.08 17.32 13.73
CA ILE A 417 -0.49 17.26 12.39
C ILE A 417 -1.60 17.10 11.36
N THR A 418 -1.62 18.00 10.39
CA THR A 418 -2.50 17.93 9.21
C THR A 418 -1.70 17.82 7.92
N GLY A 419 -2.38 17.75 6.77
CA GLY A 419 -1.73 17.78 5.46
C GLY A 419 -0.90 19.04 5.21
N GLU A 420 -1.29 20.15 5.80
CA GLU A 420 -0.65 21.47 5.66
C GLU A 420 0.58 21.65 6.55
N THR A 421 0.77 20.81 7.57
CA THR A 421 1.93 20.89 8.48
C THR A 421 3.23 20.63 7.70
N PRO A 422 4.19 21.57 7.70
CA PRO A 422 5.48 21.39 7.02
C PRO A 422 6.25 20.16 7.53
N VAL A 423 6.99 19.49 6.64
CA VAL A 423 7.68 18.22 6.97
C VAL A 423 8.63 18.36 8.17
N ALA A 424 9.41 19.45 8.22
CA ALA A 424 10.32 19.72 9.35
C ALA A 424 9.55 19.83 10.67
N ARG A 425 8.42 20.55 10.67
CA ARG A 425 7.59 20.74 11.87
C ARG A 425 6.94 19.43 12.34
N ARG A 426 6.65 18.49 11.44
CA ARG A 426 6.11 17.16 11.81
C ARG A 426 7.07 16.39 12.71
N GLN A 427 8.37 16.40 12.38
CA GLN A 427 9.39 15.71 13.18
C GLN A 427 9.53 16.32 14.57
N GLU A 428 9.53 17.66 14.66
CA GLU A 428 9.57 18.36 15.94
C GLU A 428 8.35 18.02 16.81
N LEU A 429 7.15 18.00 16.23
CA LEU A 429 5.92 17.67 16.96
C LEU A 429 5.92 16.22 17.45
N VAL A 430 6.42 15.29 16.64
CA VAL A 430 6.58 13.88 17.05
C VAL A 430 7.56 13.77 18.21
N GLN A 431 8.68 14.49 18.15
CA GLN A 431 9.67 14.50 19.24
C GLN A 431 9.08 15.11 20.51
N GLN A 432 8.41 16.26 20.40
CA GLN A 432 7.73 16.90 21.53
C GLN A 432 6.68 16.00 22.17
N PHE A 433 5.89 15.28 21.36
CA PHE A 433 4.93 14.31 21.87
C PHE A 433 5.64 13.16 22.60
N THR A 434 6.72 12.63 22.02
CA THR A 434 7.47 11.51 22.62
C THR A 434 8.10 11.90 23.94
N ASP A 435 8.68 13.10 24.03
CA ASP A 435 9.39 13.61 25.22
C ASP A 435 8.44 14.21 26.27
N CYS A 436 7.17 14.44 25.94
CA CYS A 436 6.19 14.95 26.90
C CYS A 436 6.05 14.00 28.08
N ALA A 437 6.24 14.48 29.31
CA ALA A 437 6.15 13.64 30.50
C ALA A 437 4.69 13.26 30.84
N GLU A 438 3.73 14.10 30.46
CA GLU A 438 2.31 13.91 30.74
C GLU A 438 1.63 13.06 29.65
N PRO A 439 0.52 12.38 29.99
CA PRO A 439 -0.38 11.82 29.00
C PRO A 439 -0.85 12.89 28.01
N ALA A 440 -0.82 12.59 26.74
CA ALA A 440 -1.16 13.57 25.72
C ALA A 440 -1.95 12.94 24.56
N VAL A 441 -2.73 13.76 23.86
CA VAL A 441 -3.49 13.38 22.69
C VAL A 441 -2.79 13.89 21.44
N PHE A 442 -2.61 13.03 20.43
CA PHE A 442 -2.08 13.47 19.13
C PHE A 442 -3.20 13.44 18.08
N LEU A 443 -3.56 14.59 17.58
CA LEU A 443 -4.58 14.78 16.54
C LEU A 443 -3.95 14.69 15.17
N LEU A 444 -4.46 13.82 14.32
CA LEU A 444 -3.88 13.50 13.03
C LEU A 444 -4.93 13.47 11.93
N SER A 445 -4.68 14.16 10.82
CA SER A 445 -5.50 13.90 9.64
C SER A 445 -5.11 12.55 9.03
N LEU A 446 -6.10 11.77 8.55
CA LEU A 446 -5.84 10.47 7.93
C LEU A 446 -4.87 10.56 6.73
N LYS A 447 -4.88 11.67 5.99
CA LYS A 447 -3.89 11.91 4.93
C LYS A 447 -2.46 12.08 5.47
N ALA A 448 -2.31 12.65 6.67
CA ALA A 448 -1.01 12.80 7.32
C ALA A 448 -0.50 11.48 7.91
N ALA A 449 -1.39 10.52 8.18
CA ALA A 449 -1.02 9.18 8.65
C ALA A 449 -0.08 8.44 7.65
N GLY A 450 -0.16 8.73 6.35
CA GLY A 450 0.76 8.22 5.33
C GLY A 450 2.22 8.69 5.48
N ALA A 451 2.51 9.62 6.37
CA ALA A 451 3.79 10.35 6.44
C ALA A 451 4.97 9.62 7.13
N GLY A 452 4.92 8.31 7.35
CA GLY A 452 6.05 7.56 7.92
C GLY A 452 6.32 7.82 9.41
N LEU A 453 5.39 8.46 10.14
CA LEU A 453 5.56 8.81 11.55
C LEU A 453 5.59 7.56 12.44
N THR A 454 6.40 7.58 13.49
CA THR A 454 6.44 6.56 14.55
C THR A 454 5.96 7.20 15.85
N LEU A 455 4.89 6.67 16.45
CA LEU A 455 4.18 7.26 17.59
C LEU A 455 3.93 6.20 18.67
N THR A 456 4.98 5.45 19.03
CA THR A 456 4.92 4.32 19.98
C THR A 456 4.67 4.73 21.45
N LYS A 457 4.73 6.02 21.76
CA LYS A 457 4.31 6.53 23.09
C LYS A 457 2.82 6.28 23.33
N ALA A 458 1.98 6.43 22.29
CA ALA A 458 0.56 6.17 22.39
C ALA A 458 0.29 4.65 22.34
N ASP A 459 -0.63 4.22 23.14
CA ASP A 459 -1.15 2.85 23.19
C ASP A 459 -2.65 2.77 22.86
N TYR A 460 -3.30 3.93 22.71
CA TYR A 460 -4.69 4.05 22.27
C TYR A 460 -4.80 4.81 20.95
N VAL A 461 -5.67 4.31 20.07
CA VAL A 461 -5.95 4.92 18.76
C VAL A 461 -7.46 5.07 18.59
N PHE A 462 -7.92 6.27 18.33
CA PHE A 462 -9.31 6.56 18.01
C PHE A 462 -9.44 6.92 16.53
N LEU A 463 -10.22 6.14 15.79
CA LEU A 463 -10.72 6.49 14.47
C LEU A 463 -12.06 7.19 14.66
N PHE A 464 -12.05 8.52 14.58
CA PHE A 464 -13.22 9.35 14.90
C PHE A 464 -14.34 9.20 13.87
N ASP A 465 -13.96 9.04 12.61
CA ASP A 465 -14.87 8.80 11.49
C ASP A 465 -14.34 7.68 10.59
N PRO A 466 -15.21 6.74 10.11
CA PRO A 466 -14.80 5.63 9.28
C PRO A 466 -14.29 6.11 7.93
N TRP A 467 -13.24 5.47 7.41
CA TRP A 467 -12.67 5.76 6.10
C TRP A 467 -13.06 4.70 5.08
N TRP A 468 -13.30 5.14 3.84
CA TRP A 468 -13.67 4.24 2.73
C TRP A 468 -12.61 3.18 2.40
N ASN A 469 -11.33 3.47 2.68
CA ASN A 469 -10.23 2.56 2.42
C ASN A 469 -9.68 2.00 3.75
N PRO A 470 -9.94 0.71 4.06
CA PRO A 470 -9.47 0.08 5.29
C PRO A 470 -7.94 0.00 5.40
N ALA A 471 -7.22 0.07 4.26
CA ALA A 471 -5.77 0.10 4.26
C ALA A 471 -5.21 1.37 4.91
N VAL A 472 -5.87 2.52 4.71
CA VAL A 472 -5.49 3.79 5.34
C VAL A 472 -5.73 3.76 6.84
N GLU A 473 -6.83 3.15 7.29
CA GLU A 473 -7.10 2.96 8.73
C GLU A 473 -6.06 2.04 9.37
N ARG A 474 -5.73 0.90 8.73
CA ARG A 474 -4.65 0.02 9.20
C ARG A 474 -3.32 0.77 9.28
N GLN A 475 -3.02 1.57 8.27
CA GLN A 475 -1.82 2.40 8.25
C GLN A 475 -1.78 3.40 9.42
N ALA A 476 -2.93 3.97 9.80
CA ALA A 476 -3.05 4.87 10.94
C ALA A 476 -2.77 4.13 12.27
N ILE A 477 -3.40 2.97 12.48
CA ILE A 477 -3.20 2.13 13.68
C ILE A 477 -1.74 1.65 13.77
N ASP A 478 -1.15 1.28 12.64
CA ASP A 478 0.23 0.81 12.56
C ASP A 478 1.29 1.87 12.91
N ARG A 479 0.89 3.13 13.16
CA ARG A 479 1.80 4.17 13.70
C ARG A 479 2.16 3.91 15.16
N THR A 480 1.29 3.28 15.91
CA THR A 480 1.50 2.88 17.30
C THR A 480 1.99 1.44 17.41
N HIS A 481 1.42 0.52 16.62
CA HIS A 481 1.72 -0.91 16.68
C HIS A 481 2.92 -1.25 15.81
N ARG A 482 4.11 -0.92 16.30
CA ARG A 482 5.41 -1.11 15.62
C ARG A 482 6.43 -1.74 16.56
N ILE A 483 7.53 -2.24 15.99
CA ILE A 483 8.71 -2.65 16.76
C ILE A 483 9.16 -1.47 17.63
N GLY A 484 9.27 -1.70 18.93
CA GLY A 484 9.51 -0.69 19.97
C GLY A 484 8.25 -0.27 20.73
N GLN A 485 7.11 -0.90 20.46
CA GLN A 485 5.91 -0.77 21.30
C GLN A 485 5.93 -1.85 22.38
N ASP A 486 5.88 -1.42 23.63
CA ASP A 486 5.94 -2.32 24.80
C ASP A 486 4.55 -2.51 25.46
N LYS A 487 3.55 -1.74 25.05
CA LYS A 487 2.18 -1.79 25.58
C LYS A 487 1.21 -2.39 24.58
N ALA A 488 0.17 -3.09 25.07
CA ALA A 488 -0.96 -3.50 24.22
C ALA A 488 -1.59 -2.28 23.55
N VAL A 489 -1.90 -2.42 22.26
CA VAL A 489 -2.49 -1.34 21.46
C VAL A 489 -3.99 -1.56 21.32
N PHE A 490 -4.77 -0.56 21.69
CA PHE A 490 -6.22 -0.56 21.56
C PHE A 490 -6.66 0.44 20.49
N ALA A 491 -7.33 -0.06 19.46
CA ALA A 491 -7.87 0.76 18.38
C ALA A 491 -9.40 0.79 18.45
N TYR A 492 -9.95 1.97 18.67
CA TYR A 492 -11.37 2.21 18.76
C TYR A 492 -11.91 2.94 17.55
N ARG A 493 -13.00 2.42 16.97
CA ARG A 493 -13.78 3.12 15.94
C ARG A 493 -15.07 3.64 16.53
N LEU A 494 -15.25 4.96 16.48
CA LEU A 494 -16.47 5.62 16.89
C LEU A 494 -17.48 5.56 15.74
N ILE A 495 -18.58 4.87 15.95
CA ILE A 495 -19.62 4.66 14.92
C ILE A 495 -20.96 5.13 15.47
N THR A 496 -21.60 6.04 14.75
CA THR A 496 -22.92 6.54 15.12
C THR A 496 -23.98 5.53 14.67
N ASN A 497 -24.77 5.05 15.63
CA ASN A 497 -25.83 4.05 15.42
C ASN A 497 -26.95 4.58 14.50
N ASN A 498 -27.55 3.69 13.71
CA ASN A 498 -28.67 3.97 12.80
C ASN A 498 -28.36 5.06 11.76
N THR A 499 -27.10 5.15 11.30
CA THR A 499 -26.67 6.17 10.34
C THR A 499 -25.96 5.57 9.13
N VAL A 500 -25.60 6.45 8.19
CA VAL A 500 -24.77 6.09 7.03
C VAL A 500 -23.43 5.46 7.43
N GLU A 501 -22.92 5.71 8.63
CA GLU A 501 -21.63 5.17 9.07
C GLU A 501 -21.66 3.67 9.27
N GLU A 502 -22.74 3.11 9.86
CA GLU A 502 -22.91 1.66 9.98
C GLU A 502 -22.97 0.99 8.61
N LYS A 503 -23.72 1.58 7.68
CA LYS A 503 -23.84 1.05 6.31
C LYS A 503 -22.48 1.08 5.58
N VAL A 504 -21.73 2.17 5.72
CA VAL A 504 -20.36 2.29 5.19
C VAL A 504 -19.44 1.23 5.80
N LEU A 505 -19.51 1.03 7.12
CA LEU A 505 -18.70 0.02 7.81
C LEU A 505 -19.01 -1.39 7.32
N ALA A 506 -20.26 -1.75 7.15
CA ALA A 506 -20.68 -3.05 6.61
C ALA A 506 -20.12 -3.30 5.21
N LEU A 507 -20.18 -2.30 4.32
CA LEU A 507 -19.58 -2.36 2.98
C LEU A 507 -18.06 -2.52 3.02
N ILE A 508 -17.38 -1.82 3.94
CA ILE A 508 -15.93 -1.92 4.13
C ILE A 508 -15.54 -3.33 4.61
N GLN A 509 -16.30 -3.90 5.54
CA GLN A 509 -16.05 -5.26 6.05
C GLN A 509 -16.20 -6.32 4.96
N GLN A 510 -17.25 -6.27 4.17
CA GLN A 510 -17.42 -7.17 3.03
C GLN A 510 -16.22 -7.11 2.09
N LYS A 511 -15.73 -5.90 1.78
CA LYS A 511 -14.56 -5.70 0.91
C LYS A 511 -13.25 -6.19 1.54
N ARG A 512 -13.10 -6.07 2.85
CA ARG A 512 -11.93 -6.58 3.59
C ARG A 512 -11.84 -8.10 3.54
N GLU A 513 -12.94 -8.79 3.80
CA GLU A 513 -13.00 -10.25 3.73
C GLU A 513 -12.61 -10.78 2.35
N LEU A 514 -13.04 -10.08 1.30
CA LEU A 514 -12.69 -10.39 -0.07
C LEU A 514 -11.20 -10.19 -0.36
N PHE A 515 -10.64 -9.08 0.13
CA PHE A 515 -9.21 -8.79 0.00
C PHE A 515 -8.34 -9.88 0.66
N ASP A 516 -8.67 -10.25 1.90
CA ASP A 516 -7.89 -11.22 2.66
C ASP A 516 -7.95 -12.61 1.99
N ARG A 517 -9.10 -13.03 1.45
CA ARG A 517 -9.24 -14.27 0.65
C ARG A 517 -8.35 -14.29 -0.59
N VAL A 518 -8.25 -13.18 -1.31
CA VAL A 518 -7.39 -13.06 -2.50
C VAL A 518 -5.92 -13.18 -2.15
N MET A 519 -5.50 -12.54 -1.06
CA MET A 519 -4.10 -12.50 -0.67
C MET A 519 -3.62 -13.79 0.00
N ASP A 520 -4.50 -14.52 0.66
CA ASP A 520 -4.18 -15.78 1.33
C ASP A 520 -4.32 -17.03 0.43
N GLY A 521 -4.63 -16.84 -0.86
CA GLY A 521 -4.71 -17.92 -1.85
C GLY A 521 -5.97 -18.79 -1.75
N ALA A 522 -6.94 -18.42 -0.92
CA ALA A 522 -8.25 -19.07 -0.84
C ALA A 522 -9.19 -18.42 -1.87
N ALA A 523 -9.39 -19.10 -2.99
CA ALA A 523 -10.16 -18.60 -4.12
C ALA A 523 -11.66 -18.62 -3.87
N GLU A 524 -12.23 -17.46 -3.62
CA GLU A 524 -13.56 -17.08 -4.11
C GLU A 524 -13.61 -15.56 -4.25
N TRP A 525 -13.89 -15.14 -5.49
CA TRP A 525 -13.78 -13.76 -5.94
C TRP A 525 -15.05 -12.95 -5.71
N ALA A 526 -14.89 -11.63 -5.47
CA ALA A 526 -15.94 -10.65 -5.65
C ALA A 526 -15.41 -9.35 -6.27
N PRO A 527 -16.22 -8.71 -7.10
CA PRO A 527 -15.81 -7.64 -7.99
C PRO A 527 -15.66 -6.30 -7.29
N GLU A 528 -14.86 -5.44 -7.93
CA GLU A 528 -14.76 -3.99 -7.84
C GLU A 528 -14.84 -3.33 -6.45
N THR A 529 -13.69 -2.88 -5.98
CA THR A 529 -13.54 -2.07 -4.77
C THR A 529 -13.95 -0.60 -4.94
N HIS A 530 -14.45 -0.19 -6.11
CA HIS A 530 -15.21 1.04 -6.23
C HIS A 530 -16.67 0.77 -5.83
N PHE A 531 -17.19 1.65 -5.01
CA PHE A 531 -18.62 1.67 -4.78
C PHE A 531 -19.32 2.01 -6.09
N SER A 532 -20.11 1.09 -6.60
CA SER A 532 -20.99 1.37 -7.71
C SER A 532 -21.96 2.49 -7.32
N LEU A 533 -22.45 3.23 -8.30
CA LEU A 533 -23.46 4.25 -8.02
C LEU A 533 -24.71 3.66 -7.31
N ALA A 534 -25.02 2.39 -7.59
CA ALA A 534 -26.10 1.66 -6.94
C ALA A 534 -25.80 1.41 -5.45
N GLU A 535 -24.60 0.96 -5.10
CA GLU A 535 -24.17 0.77 -3.70
C GLU A 535 -24.12 2.11 -2.95
N LEU A 536 -23.63 3.19 -3.57
CA LEU A 536 -23.63 4.52 -2.96
C LEU A 536 -25.06 5.05 -2.73
N ARG A 537 -26.00 4.74 -3.63
CA ARG A 537 -27.41 5.09 -3.48
C ARG A 537 -28.07 4.29 -2.36
N SER A 538 -27.79 2.99 -2.26
CA SER A 538 -28.34 2.13 -1.19
C SER A 538 -27.92 2.58 0.22
N LEU A 539 -26.80 3.31 0.35
CA LEU A 539 -26.40 3.91 1.64
C LEU A 539 -27.35 5.02 2.09
N LEU A 540 -28.04 5.67 1.15
CA LEU A 540 -28.98 6.77 1.42
C LEU A 540 -30.43 6.31 1.57
N GLU A 541 -30.75 5.10 1.12
CA GLU A 541 -32.03 4.41 1.36
C GLU A 541 -32.14 3.95 2.82
#